data_0f925d88e460175681ffbc4efb0ff10b
#
_entry.id   0f925d88e460175681ffbc4efb0ff10b
#
_cell.length_a   1.000
_cell.length_b   1.000
_cell.length_c   1.000
_cell.angle_alpha   90.00
_cell.angle_beta   90.00
_cell.angle_gamma   90.00
#
_symmetry.space_group_name_H-M   'P 1'
#
loop_
_entity.id
_entity.type
_entity.pdbx_description
1 polymer ?
#
loop_
_entity_poly.entity_id
_entity_poly.type
_entity_poly.pdbx_seq_one_letter_code
_entity_poly.pdbx_strand_id
1 'polypeptide(L)'
;MTAPLVVISSPKAGAGKTTLAFNLATALLRDGYMVGVYSSATAEFMQKRSVLLLQNPTMKNIQNISKQNLFNGDFADCTVVIADIPSEQNQDYLPVFSKAHTIITLVQSLQDINWQPSDSYLNLIWKVKKNQAAAGIKYLNWVVTENKAVAEHDELNKQLERQARRYGFRTAPALEQRKAYTHIDEGYGAADLMVSKTINMSMADVYARRELLILADFIWQHK
;
A
#
# COMPACT_ATOMS: atom_id res chain seq x y z
N MET A 1 -8.80 20.53 -3.34
CA MET A 1 -8.33 19.29 -4.03
C MET A 1 -8.55 18.15 -3.06
N THR A 2 -9.15 17.05 -3.49
CA THR A 2 -9.29 15.85 -2.66
C THR A 2 -7.94 15.15 -2.54
N ALA A 3 -7.61 14.63 -1.36
CA ALA A 3 -6.37 13.88 -1.14
C ALA A 3 -6.29 12.67 -2.09
N PRO A 4 -5.13 12.37 -2.70
CA PRO A 4 -4.96 11.19 -3.51
C PRO A 4 -5.20 9.91 -2.69
N LEU A 5 -5.96 8.98 -3.27
CA LEU A 5 -6.27 7.68 -2.70
C LEU A 5 -5.36 6.61 -3.30
N VAL A 6 -4.60 5.94 -2.45
CA VAL A 6 -3.79 4.77 -2.79
C VAL A 6 -4.50 3.52 -2.25
N VAL A 7 -4.91 2.64 -3.14
CA VAL A 7 -5.51 1.35 -2.76
C VAL A 7 -4.44 0.27 -2.77
N ILE A 8 -4.27 -0.43 -1.65
CA ILE A 8 -3.42 -1.62 -1.56
C ILE A 8 -4.32 -2.85 -1.61
N SER A 9 -4.07 -3.70 -2.57
CA SER A 9 -4.89 -4.88 -2.84
C SER A 9 -4.05 -6.09 -3.22
N SER A 10 -4.67 -7.24 -3.22
CA SER A 10 -4.08 -8.49 -3.73
C SER A 10 -5.22 -9.44 -4.07
N PRO A 11 -5.11 -10.27 -5.08
CA PRO A 11 -6.06 -11.36 -5.33
C PRO A 11 -6.01 -12.44 -4.24
N LYS A 12 -4.94 -12.48 -3.43
CA LYS A 12 -4.67 -13.52 -2.44
C LYS A 12 -4.62 -12.95 -1.01
N ALA A 13 -5.23 -13.65 -0.07
CA ALA A 13 -5.08 -13.36 1.36
C ALA A 13 -3.64 -13.62 1.82
N GLY A 14 -3.20 -12.94 2.88
CA GLY A 14 -1.85 -13.12 3.43
C GLY A 14 -0.71 -12.51 2.60
N ALA A 15 -1.01 -11.77 1.54
CA ALA A 15 -0.01 -11.11 0.70
C ALA A 15 0.76 -9.95 1.39
N GLY A 16 0.37 -9.56 2.62
CA GLY A 16 1.04 -8.50 3.39
C GLY A 16 0.49 -7.09 3.15
N LYS A 17 -0.75 -6.97 2.66
CA LYS A 17 -1.40 -5.68 2.39
C LYS A 17 -1.42 -4.74 3.61
N THR A 18 -1.92 -5.24 4.74
CA THR A 18 -1.99 -4.48 6.00
C THR A 18 -0.60 -4.06 6.47
N THR A 19 0.37 -4.98 6.40
CA THR A 19 1.77 -4.70 6.73
C THR A 19 2.31 -3.56 5.86
N LEU A 20 2.09 -3.62 4.55
CA LEU A 20 2.53 -2.55 3.65
C LEU A 20 1.79 -1.24 3.92
N ALA A 21 0.47 -1.27 4.16
CA ALA A 21 -0.33 -0.07 4.38
C ALA A 21 0.20 0.77 5.54
N PHE A 22 0.44 0.15 6.69
CA PHE A 22 0.94 0.88 7.86
C PHE A 22 2.41 1.28 7.73
N ASN A 23 3.26 0.44 7.13
CA ASN A 23 4.65 0.79 6.89
C ASN A 23 4.78 1.95 5.89
N LEU A 24 4.02 1.94 4.80
CA LEU A 24 3.99 3.04 3.83
C LEU A 24 3.43 4.32 4.47
N ALA A 25 2.37 4.20 5.29
CA ALA A 25 1.80 5.33 6.01
C ALA A 25 2.83 6.00 6.92
N THR A 26 3.60 5.23 7.69
CA THR A 26 4.64 5.79 8.58
C THR A 26 5.79 6.41 7.81
N ALA A 27 6.17 5.85 6.65
CA ALA A 27 7.17 6.43 5.78
C ALA A 27 6.72 7.81 5.25
N LEU A 28 5.49 7.90 4.74
CA LEU A 28 4.92 9.16 4.25
C LEU A 28 4.74 10.22 5.35
N LEU A 29 4.33 9.79 6.56
CA LEU A 29 4.29 10.70 7.73
C LEU A 29 5.66 11.32 8.04
N ARG A 30 6.71 10.52 7.93
CA ARG A 30 8.09 10.98 8.13
C ARG A 30 8.52 11.99 7.06
N ASP A 31 8.04 11.83 5.84
CA ASP A 31 8.28 12.76 4.74
C ASP A 31 7.36 14.00 4.77
N GLY A 32 6.56 14.16 5.82
CA GLY A 32 5.78 15.37 6.07
C GLY A 32 4.33 15.32 5.59
N TYR A 33 3.86 14.21 5.04
CA TYR A 33 2.46 14.06 4.64
C TYR A 33 1.54 13.94 5.87
N MET A 34 0.29 14.37 5.71
CA MET A 34 -0.82 14.04 6.61
C MET A 34 -1.52 12.81 6.06
N VAL A 35 -1.36 11.67 6.73
CA VAL A 35 -1.73 10.37 6.19
C VAL A 35 -2.97 9.82 6.87
N GLY A 36 -4.00 9.51 6.07
CA GLY A 36 -5.16 8.72 6.48
C GLY A 36 -4.99 7.25 6.10
N VAL A 37 -5.44 6.34 6.94
CA VAL A 37 -5.45 4.91 6.66
C VAL A 37 -6.83 4.32 6.91
N TYR A 38 -7.34 3.55 5.96
CA TYR A 38 -8.45 2.64 6.13
C TYR A 38 -7.92 1.20 6.12
N SER A 39 -8.21 0.45 7.18
CA SER A 39 -7.96 -1.00 7.27
C SER A 39 -8.84 -1.58 8.36
N SER A 40 -9.20 -2.86 8.26
CA SER A 40 -9.88 -3.57 9.35
C SER A 40 -9.03 -3.68 10.62
N ALA A 41 -7.71 -3.59 10.50
CA ALA A 41 -6.75 -3.62 11.61
C ALA A 41 -6.41 -2.23 12.18
N THR A 42 -7.01 -1.14 11.67
CA THR A 42 -6.62 0.23 12.05
C THR A 42 -6.78 0.47 13.56
N ALA A 43 -7.88 0.01 14.15
CA ALA A 43 -8.16 0.26 15.57
C ALA A 43 -7.08 -0.33 16.49
N GLU A 44 -6.68 -1.57 16.24
CA GLU A 44 -5.64 -2.25 17.04
C GLU A 44 -4.28 -1.56 16.87
N PHE A 45 -3.88 -1.28 15.63
CA PHE A 45 -2.64 -0.56 15.35
C PHE A 45 -2.62 0.81 16.05
N MET A 46 -3.70 1.58 15.95
CA MET A 46 -3.81 2.92 16.53
C MET A 46 -3.77 2.88 18.07
N GLN A 47 -4.37 1.86 18.68
CA GLN A 47 -4.29 1.67 20.13
C GLN A 47 -2.85 1.50 20.59
N LYS A 48 -2.10 0.62 19.93
CA LYS A 48 -0.67 0.41 20.23
C LYS A 48 0.15 1.66 19.94
N ARG A 49 -0.10 2.30 18.80
CA ARG A 49 0.61 3.53 18.41
C ARG A 49 0.38 4.69 19.38
N SER A 50 -0.81 4.83 19.93
CA SER A 50 -1.11 5.93 20.88
C SER A 50 -0.23 5.88 22.12
N VAL A 51 0.10 4.68 22.60
CA VAL A 51 1.03 4.51 23.74
C VAL A 51 2.43 4.96 23.35
N LEU A 52 2.87 4.63 22.14
CA LEU A 52 4.20 4.99 21.64
C LEU A 52 4.36 6.50 21.43
N LEU A 53 3.30 7.18 21.00
CA LEU A 53 3.29 8.63 20.81
C LEU A 53 3.54 9.39 22.12
N LEU A 54 3.03 8.87 23.24
CA LEU A 54 3.31 9.45 24.57
C LEU A 54 4.80 9.36 24.95
N GLN A 55 5.47 8.30 24.52
CA GLN A 55 6.89 8.06 24.81
C GLN A 55 7.82 8.71 23.78
N ASN A 56 7.33 8.94 22.56
CA ASN A 56 8.10 9.45 21.44
C ASN A 56 7.40 10.64 20.78
N PRO A 57 7.52 11.87 21.34
CA PRO A 57 6.79 13.05 20.87
C PRO A 57 7.10 13.47 19.41
N THR A 58 8.21 12.98 18.84
CA THR A 58 8.58 13.24 17.43
C THR A 58 7.87 12.32 16.43
N MET A 59 7.23 11.26 16.91
CA MET A 59 6.39 10.42 16.06
C MET A 59 5.10 11.16 15.70
N LYS A 60 4.64 10.96 14.47
CA LYS A 60 3.38 11.51 13.98
C LYS A 60 2.27 10.44 14.01
N ASN A 61 1.04 10.90 14.17
CA ASN A 61 -0.12 10.01 14.19
C ASN A 61 -0.68 9.80 12.79
N ILE A 62 -1.27 8.62 12.57
CA ILE A 62 -2.06 8.28 11.39
C ILE A 62 -3.51 8.65 11.67
N GLN A 63 -4.20 9.21 10.69
CA GLN A 63 -5.64 9.46 10.79
C GLN A 63 -6.42 8.20 10.42
N ASN A 64 -7.36 7.79 11.26
CA ASN A 64 -8.25 6.67 10.95
C ASN A 64 -9.35 7.12 9.97
N ILE A 65 -9.44 6.48 8.82
CA ILE A 65 -10.49 6.72 7.83
C ILE A 65 -11.61 5.69 8.03
N SER A 66 -12.83 6.16 8.27
CA SER A 66 -14.00 5.28 8.36
C SER A 66 -14.36 4.70 6.98
N LYS A 67 -15.06 3.55 6.99
CA LYS A 67 -15.59 2.96 5.74
C LYS A 67 -16.49 3.96 4.99
N GLN A 68 -17.32 4.69 5.71
CA GLN A 68 -18.21 5.70 5.12
C GLN A 68 -17.42 6.80 4.42
N ASN A 69 -16.41 7.37 5.07
CA ASN A 69 -15.56 8.42 4.49
C ASN A 69 -14.78 7.90 3.28
N LEU A 70 -14.30 6.65 3.34
CA LEU A 70 -13.61 6.03 2.22
C LEU A 70 -14.53 5.92 0.98
N PHE A 71 -15.77 5.46 1.16
CA PHE A 71 -16.74 5.33 0.07
C PHE A 71 -17.22 6.69 -0.45
N ASN A 72 -17.36 7.68 0.42
CA ASN A 72 -17.74 9.05 0.01
C ASN A 72 -16.58 9.80 -0.67
N GLY A 73 -15.32 9.45 -0.36
CA GLY A 73 -14.13 10.20 -0.76
C GLY A 73 -13.92 11.45 0.11
N ASP A 74 -14.40 11.41 1.35
CA ASP A 74 -14.25 12.46 2.34
C ASP A 74 -12.96 12.23 3.14
N PHE A 75 -11.92 12.97 2.78
CA PHE A 75 -10.58 12.84 3.33
C PHE A 75 -10.09 14.16 3.94
N ALA A 76 -10.95 14.82 4.71
CA ALA A 76 -10.62 16.05 5.39
C ALA A 76 -9.29 15.91 6.17
N ASP A 77 -8.45 16.94 6.08
CA ASP A 77 -7.16 17.03 6.77
C ASP A 77 -6.09 15.99 6.36
N CYS A 78 -6.35 15.19 5.31
CA CYS A 78 -5.34 14.30 4.74
C CYS A 78 -4.71 14.90 3.48
N THR A 79 -3.40 14.70 3.32
CA THR A 79 -2.71 14.95 2.05
C THR A 79 -2.55 13.69 1.21
N VAL A 80 -2.75 12.52 1.83
CA VAL A 80 -2.82 11.21 1.17
C VAL A 80 -3.65 10.25 2.01
N VAL A 81 -4.38 9.36 1.34
CA VAL A 81 -5.13 8.27 1.99
C VAL A 81 -4.68 6.93 1.43
N ILE A 82 -4.44 5.98 2.32
CA ILE A 82 -4.12 4.59 2.00
C ILE A 82 -5.30 3.71 2.41
N ALA A 83 -5.81 2.90 1.48
CA ALA A 83 -6.86 1.93 1.74
C ALA A 83 -6.33 0.50 1.60
N ASP A 84 -6.28 -0.24 2.71
CA ASP A 84 -6.00 -1.67 2.76
C ASP A 84 -7.30 -2.44 2.57
N ILE A 85 -7.47 -3.07 1.40
CA ILE A 85 -8.69 -3.76 1.03
C ILE A 85 -8.53 -5.27 1.21
N PRO A 86 -9.42 -5.94 1.97
CA PRO A 86 -9.44 -7.39 2.09
C PRO A 86 -9.62 -8.07 0.72
N SER A 87 -8.84 -9.13 0.44
CA SER A 87 -8.83 -9.78 -0.88
C SER A 87 -10.18 -10.37 -1.27
N GLU A 88 -10.88 -10.94 -0.30
CA GLU A 88 -12.21 -11.54 -0.45
C GLU A 88 -13.31 -10.50 -0.74
N GLN A 89 -13.07 -9.23 -0.43
CA GLN A 89 -14.03 -8.14 -0.60
C GLN A 89 -13.68 -7.21 -1.76
N ASN A 90 -12.69 -7.53 -2.58
CA ASN A 90 -12.24 -6.65 -3.66
C ASN A 90 -13.40 -6.16 -4.56
N GLN A 91 -14.37 -7.02 -4.88
CA GLN A 91 -15.50 -6.66 -5.73
C GLN A 91 -16.45 -5.65 -5.06
N ASP A 92 -16.67 -5.75 -3.75
CA ASP A 92 -17.54 -4.86 -2.98
C ASP A 92 -16.97 -3.44 -2.91
N TYR A 93 -15.63 -3.34 -3.02
CA TYR A 93 -14.91 -2.06 -3.01
C TYR A 93 -14.70 -1.47 -4.41
N LEU A 94 -15.34 -1.97 -5.46
CA LEU A 94 -15.24 -1.40 -6.81
C LEU A 94 -15.42 0.13 -6.85
N PRO A 95 -16.37 0.75 -6.10
CA PRO A 95 -16.49 2.21 -6.07
C PRO A 95 -15.24 2.91 -5.52
N VAL A 96 -14.56 2.31 -4.53
CA VAL A 96 -13.31 2.82 -3.93
C VAL A 96 -12.17 2.69 -4.93
N PHE A 97 -12.02 1.51 -5.55
CA PHE A 97 -11.04 1.29 -6.61
C PHE A 97 -11.21 2.26 -7.77
N SER A 98 -12.45 2.58 -8.14
CA SER A 98 -12.74 3.52 -9.25
C SER A 98 -12.35 4.97 -8.93
N LYS A 99 -12.22 5.33 -7.66
CA LYS A 99 -11.74 6.65 -7.19
C LYS A 99 -10.23 6.67 -6.93
N ALA A 100 -9.56 5.52 -6.97
CA ALA A 100 -8.14 5.42 -6.63
C ALA A 100 -7.27 6.19 -7.65
N HIS A 101 -6.31 6.95 -7.15
CA HIS A 101 -5.24 7.54 -7.95
C HIS A 101 -4.19 6.49 -8.30
N THR A 102 -3.94 5.58 -7.36
CA THR A 102 -3.00 4.48 -7.53
C THR A 102 -3.58 3.21 -6.93
N ILE A 103 -3.43 2.09 -7.63
CA ILE A 103 -3.68 0.75 -7.11
C ILE A 103 -2.35 0.03 -7.03
N ILE A 104 -1.98 -0.41 -5.82
CA ILE A 104 -0.82 -1.26 -5.58
C ILE A 104 -1.32 -2.68 -5.41
N THR A 105 -0.90 -3.57 -6.29
CA THR A 105 -1.20 -5.01 -6.22
C THR A 105 0.01 -5.76 -5.70
N LEU A 106 -0.14 -6.42 -4.56
CA LEU A 106 0.91 -7.27 -3.99
C LEU A 106 0.78 -8.69 -4.52
N VAL A 107 1.90 -9.26 -4.96
CA VAL A 107 2.04 -10.66 -5.37
C VAL A 107 3.25 -11.29 -4.70
N GLN A 108 3.21 -12.60 -4.47
CA GLN A 108 4.32 -13.41 -3.96
C GLN A 108 4.78 -14.43 -5.01
N SER A 109 3.95 -14.64 -6.01
CA SER A 109 4.22 -15.53 -7.16
C SER A 109 3.43 -15.08 -8.38
N LEU A 110 3.83 -15.54 -9.55
CA LEU A 110 3.11 -15.23 -10.79
C LEU A 110 1.70 -15.83 -10.81
N GLN A 111 1.48 -16.93 -10.07
CA GLN A 111 0.17 -17.61 -9.97
C GLN A 111 -0.82 -16.85 -9.07
N ASP A 112 -0.38 -15.87 -8.30
CA ASP A 112 -1.29 -15.08 -7.46
C ASP A 112 -2.30 -14.29 -8.29
N ILE A 113 -1.93 -13.91 -9.50
CA ILE A 113 -2.86 -13.39 -10.51
C ILE A 113 -3.00 -14.44 -11.61
N ASN A 114 -4.21 -14.91 -11.82
CA ASN A 114 -4.50 -15.70 -13.01
C ASN A 114 -4.60 -14.76 -14.23
N TRP A 115 -3.57 -14.73 -15.06
CA TRP A 115 -3.45 -13.85 -16.23
C TRP A 115 -4.38 -14.26 -17.39
N GLN A 116 -5.60 -14.71 -17.05
CA GLN A 116 -6.65 -15.07 -18.00
C GLN A 116 -7.80 -14.07 -17.92
N PRO A 117 -8.52 -13.82 -19.02
CA PRO A 117 -9.68 -12.91 -19.02
C PRO A 117 -10.81 -13.30 -18.05
N SER A 118 -10.86 -14.58 -17.64
CA SER A 118 -11.83 -15.09 -16.66
C SER A 118 -11.45 -14.79 -15.20
N ASP A 119 -10.25 -14.28 -14.93
CA ASP A 119 -9.81 -13.97 -13.58
C ASP A 119 -10.63 -12.85 -12.96
N SER A 120 -11.11 -13.07 -11.74
CA SER A 120 -11.97 -12.13 -11.04
C SER A 120 -11.25 -10.82 -10.68
N TYR A 121 -9.94 -10.88 -10.37
CA TYR A 121 -9.15 -9.71 -10.03
C TYR A 121 -8.83 -8.86 -11.27
N LEU A 122 -8.44 -9.49 -12.38
CA LEU A 122 -8.26 -8.77 -13.64
C LEU A 122 -9.56 -8.13 -14.11
N ASN A 123 -10.68 -8.83 -13.99
CA ASN A 123 -11.99 -8.27 -14.30
C ASN A 123 -12.34 -7.04 -13.44
N LEU A 124 -11.97 -7.06 -12.15
CA LEU A 124 -12.09 -5.88 -11.29
C LEU A 124 -11.28 -4.71 -11.86
N ILE A 125 -10.00 -4.92 -12.16
CA ILE A 125 -9.12 -3.87 -12.72
C ILE A 125 -9.67 -3.34 -14.07
N TRP A 126 -10.21 -4.19 -14.92
CA TRP A 126 -10.86 -3.78 -16.18
C TRP A 126 -12.08 -2.91 -15.93
N LYS A 127 -12.94 -3.28 -14.97
CA LYS A 127 -14.10 -2.45 -14.56
C LYS A 127 -13.64 -1.09 -14.03
N VAL A 128 -12.59 -1.06 -13.22
CA VAL A 128 -12.00 0.18 -12.70
C VAL A 128 -11.53 1.07 -13.85
N LYS A 129 -10.74 0.54 -14.77
CA LYS A 129 -10.26 1.27 -15.96
C LYS A 129 -11.43 1.84 -16.77
N LYS A 130 -12.48 1.05 -16.98
CA LYS A 130 -13.69 1.49 -17.69
C LYS A 130 -14.41 2.64 -16.95
N ASN A 131 -14.59 2.51 -15.63
CA ASN A 131 -15.25 3.53 -14.81
C ASN A 131 -14.45 4.83 -14.80
N GLN A 132 -13.12 4.74 -14.65
CA GLN A 132 -12.25 5.92 -14.68
C GLN A 132 -12.25 6.60 -16.05
N ALA A 133 -12.19 5.82 -17.14
CA ALA A 133 -12.29 6.38 -18.49
C ALA A 133 -13.62 7.11 -18.71
N ALA A 134 -14.74 6.54 -18.23
CA ALA A 134 -16.05 7.19 -18.29
C ALA A 134 -16.11 8.50 -17.47
N ALA A 135 -15.32 8.59 -16.39
CA ALA A 135 -15.17 9.81 -15.58
C ALA A 135 -14.12 10.80 -16.14
N GLY A 136 -13.56 10.54 -17.33
CA GLY A 136 -12.55 11.40 -17.97
C GLY A 136 -11.14 11.24 -17.43
N ILE A 137 -10.89 10.25 -16.57
CA ILE A 137 -9.55 9.91 -16.05
C ILE A 137 -8.83 9.07 -17.11
N LYS A 138 -7.76 9.63 -17.67
CA LYS A 138 -7.07 9.01 -18.83
C LYS A 138 -6.26 7.74 -18.46
N TYR A 139 -5.71 7.70 -17.25
CA TYR A 139 -4.79 6.61 -16.85
C TYR A 139 -5.03 6.20 -15.40
N LEU A 140 -5.22 4.91 -15.18
CA LEU A 140 -5.08 4.29 -13.88
C LEU A 140 -3.60 4.04 -13.61
N ASN A 141 -3.05 4.60 -12.54
CA ASN A 141 -1.74 4.20 -12.06
C ASN A 141 -1.85 2.85 -11.34
N TRP A 142 -1.78 1.78 -12.11
CA TRP A 142 -1.77 0.42 -11.58
C TRP A 142 -0.34 -0.07 -11.43
N VAL A 143 0.07 -0.34 -10.20
CA VAL A 143 1.41 -0.80 -9.81
C VAL A 143 1.30 -2.23 -9.30
N VAL A 144 2.15 -3.11 -9.79
CA VAL A 144 2.30 -4.48 -9.27
C VAL A 144 3.69 -4.61 -8.68
N THR A 145 3.80 -5.14 -7.48
CA THR A 145 5.08 -5.37 -6.83
C THR A 145 5.12 -6.73 -6.15
N GLU A 146 6.27 -7.38 -6.24
CA GLU A 146 6.55 -8.57 -5.45
C GLU A 146 6.71 -8.18 -3.98
N ASN A 147 6.04 -8.93 -3.10
CA ASN A 147 6.18 -8.76 -1.66
C ASN A 147 6.70 -10.04 -1.01
N LYS A 148 7.47 -9.89 0.05
CA LYS A 148 8.19 -10.97 0.72
C LYS A 148 9.21 -11.65 -0.21
N ALA A 149 9.81 -10.86 -1.10
CA ALA A 149 10.86 -11.35 -1.98
C ALA A 149 12.02 -11.96 -1.18
N VAL A 150 12.56 -13.06 -1.68
CA VAL A 150 13.79 -13.65 -1.15
C VAL A 150 14.96 -13.09 -1.97
N ALA A 151 15.95 -12.53 -1.29
CA ALA A 151 17.15 -12.02 -1.93
C ALA A 151 17.75 -13.11 -2.85
N GLU A 152 17.94 -12.80 -4.14
CA GLU A 152 18.45 -13.66 -5.22
C GLU A 152 17.44 -14.12 -6.28
N HIS A 153 16.12 -13.82 -6.16
CA HIS A 153 15.13 -14.25 -7.17
C HIS A 153 14.53 -13.06 -7.94
N ASP A 154 15.29 -12.59 -8.95
CA ASP A 154 14.82 -11.56 -9.90
C ASP A 154 13.86 -12.10 -10.99
N GLU A 155 13.56 -13.41 -10.93
CA GLU A 155 12.78 -14.07 -11.98
C GLU A 155 11.32 -13.65 -12.00
N LEU A 156 10.70 -13.51 -10.83
CA LEU A 156 9.31 -13.04 -10.74
C LEU A 156 9.17 -11.61 -11.28
N ASN A 157 10.12 -10.74 -10.97
CA ASN A 157 10.10 -9.36 -11.43
C ASN A 157 10.21 -9.30 -12.98
N LYS A 158 11.11 -10.08 -13.58
CA LYS A 158 11.22 -10.20 -15.04
C LYS A 158 9.94 -10.72 -15.70
N GLN A 159 9.27 -11.67 -15.05
CA GLN A 159 8.00 -12.20 -15.56
C GLN A 159 6.88 -11.16 -15.42
N LEU A 160 6.83 -10.40 -14.33
CA LEU A 160 5.89 -9.29 -14.14
C LEU A 160 6.11 -8.20 -15.21
N GLU A 161 7.34 -7.84 -15.54
CA GLU A 161 7.63 -6.89 -16.61
C GLU A 161 7.10 -7.31 -17.97
N ARG A 162 7.14 -8.61 -18.28
CA ARG A 162 6.52 -9.15 -19.52
C ARG A 162 5.01 -8.99 -19.51
N GLN A 163 4.35 -9.25 -18.36
CA GLN A 163 2.90 -9.08 -18.23
C GLN A 163 2.50 -7.60 -18.18
N ALA A 164 3.36 -6.70 -17.66
CA ALA A 164 3.11 -5.28 -17.55
C ALA A 164 2.73 -4.65 -18.89
N ARG A 165 3.45 -5.01 -19.96
CA ARG A 165 3.17 -4.52 -21.32
C ARG A 165 1.81 -4.97 -21.84
N ARG A 166 1.38 -6.18 -21.49
CA ARG A 166 0.11 -6.76 -21.97
C ARG A 166 -1.09 -6.20 -21.22
N TYR A 167 -0.97 -6.02 -19.91
CA TYR A 167 -2.10 -5.65 -19.03
C TYR A 167 -2.11 -4.18 -18.62
N GLY A 168 -1.07 -3.44 -18.95
CA GLY A 168 -0.97 -1.99 -18.70
C GLY A 168 -0.86 -1.68 -17.21
N PHE A 169 0.14 -2.25 -16.54
CA PHE A 169 0.58 -1.86 -15.21
C PHE A 169 2.07 -1.51 -15.21
N ARG A 170 2.54 -1.00 -14.10
CA ARG A 170 3.96 -0.72 -13.86
C ARG A 170 4.47 -1.72 -12.83
N THR A 171 5.66 -2.25 -13.02
CA THR A 171 6.31 -3.12 -12.04
C THR A 171 7.17 -2.26 -11.12
N ALA A 172 6.83 -2.22 -9.84
CA ALA A 172 7.68 -1.56 -8.84
C ALA A 172 8.77 -2.52 -8.34
N PRO A 173 9.87 -2.00 -7.80
CA PRO A 173 10.88 -2.81 -7.12
C PRO A 173 10.26 -3.70 -6.05
N ALA A 174 10.81 -4.91 -5.91
CA ALA A 174 10.33 -5.87 -4.93
C ALA A 174 10.57 -5.40 -3.49
N LEU A 175 9.68 -5.80 -2.59
CA LEU A 175 9.82 -5.63 -1.16
C LEU A 175 10.30 -6.94 -0.55
N GLU A 176 11.50 -6.95 0.01
CA GLU A 176 12.07 -8.15 0.61
C GLU A 176 11.36 -8.52 1.91
N GLN A 177 11.46 -9.80 2.28
CA GLN A 177 10.97 -10.25 3.58
C GLN A 177 11.91 -9.76 4.69
N ARG A 178 11.51 -8.71 5.41
CA ARG A 178 12.31 -8.12 6.48
C ARG A 178 11.56 -8.10 7.81
N LYS A 179 12.28 -8.40 8.90
CA LYS A 179 11.74 -8.32 10.25
C LYS A 179 11.24 -6.90 10.60
N ALA A 180 11.88 -5.87 10.07
CA ALA A 180 11.49 -4.47 10.28
C ALA A 180 10.01 -4.20 9.96
N TYR A 181 9.44 -4.89 8.99
CA TYR A 181 8.03 -4.71 8.62
C TYR A 181 7.05 -5.29 9.64
N THR A 182 7.48 -6.23 10.50
CA THR A 182 6.61 -6.86 11.50
C THR A 182 6.42 -6.02 12.77
N HIS A 183 7.20 -4.94 12.97
CA HIS A 183 7.02 -4.06 14.11
C HIS A 183 5.68 -3.30 14.11
N ILE A 184 4.88 -3.42 13.05
CA ILE A 184 3.49 -2.94 13.06
C ILE A 184 2.68 -3.62 14.17
N ASP A 185 3.01 -4.84 14.54
CA ASP A 185 2.37 -5.57 15.64
C ASP A 185 2.63 -4.90 17.01
N GLU A 186 3.62 -4.03 17.08
CA GLU A 186 3.98 -3.22 18.25
C GLU A 186 3.55 -1.74 18.10
N GLY A 187 2.91 -1.37 16.97
CA GLY A 187 2.49 -0.01 16.65
C GLY A 187 3.55 0.86 15.94
N TYR A 188 4.72 0.27 15.59
CA TYR A 188 5.75 0.94 14.80
C TYR A 188 5.66 0.57 13.32
N GLY A 189 5.91 1.52 12.43
CA GLY A 189 6.34 1.18 11.07
C GLY A 189 7.86 1.21 10.97
N ALA A 190 8.41 0.58 9.94
CA ALA A 190 9.86 0.54 9.71
C ALA A 190 10.51 1.94 9.66
N ALA A 191 9.79 2.96 9.19
CA ALA A 191 10.28 4.34 9.16
C ALA A 191 10.34 5.00 10.54
N ASP A 192 9.57 4.53 11.53
CA ASP A 192 9.57 5.06 12.89
C ASP A 192 10.79 4.59 13.69
N LEU A 193 11.42 3.48 13.32
CA LEU A 193 12.53 2.89 14.05
C LEU A 193 13.72 3.85 14.20
N MET A 194 13.87 4.80 13.29
CA MET A 194 14.91 5.84 13.35
C MET A 194 14.72 6.82 14.51
N VAL A 195 13.53 6.95 15.07
CA VAL A 195 13.23 7.85 16.19
C VAL A 195 12.81 7.10 17.44
N SER A 196 12.70 5.79 17.36
CA SER A 196 12.41 4.95 18.51
C SER A 196 13.56 5.02 19.51
N LYS A 197 13.22 5.26 20.78
CA LYS A 197 14.16 5.18 21.89
C LYS A 197 14.25 3.75 22.50
N THR A 198 13.36 2.87 22.08
CA THR A 198 13.18 1.53 22.67
C THR A 198 13.71 0.43 21.76
N ILE A 199 13.82 0.68 20.46
CA ILE A 199 14.29 -0.30 19.48
C ILE A 199 15.64 0.14 18.91
N ASN A 200 16.66 -0.68 19.05
CA ASN A 200 17.95 -0.47 18.41
C ASN A 200 17.83 -0.77 16.92
N MET A 201 18.07 0.25 16.10
CA MET A 201 18.01 0.15 14.66
C MET A 201 19.17 -0.69 14.11
N SER A 202 18.85 -1.65 13.26
CA SER A 202 19.79 -2.47 12.49
C SER A 202 19.94 -1.98 11.06
N MET A 203 20.94 -2.47 10.33
CA MET A 203 21.06 -2.21 8.88
C MET A 203 19.87 -2.76 8.08
N ALA A 204 19.26 -3.86 8.53
CA ALA A 204 18.05 -4.40 7.90
C ALA A 204 16.87 -3.41 7.98
N ASP A 205 16.78 -2.62 9.06
CA ASP A 205 15.74 -1.60 9.24
C ASP A 205 15.98 -0.42 8.29
N VAL A 206 17.23 -0.05 8.07
CA VAL A 206 17.61 0.97 7.09
C VAL A 206 17.22 0.56 5.67
N TYR A 207 17.47 -0.70 5.30
CA TYR A 207 17.08 -1.23 3.99
C TYR A 207 15.56 -1.28 3.83
N ALA A 208 14.82 -1.73 4.86
CA ALA A 208 13.36 -1.74 4.82
C ALA A 208 12.79 -0.33 4.59
N ARG A 209 13.31 0.66 5.30
CA ARG A 209 12.91 2.06 5.09
C ARG A 209 13.22 2.52 3.67
N ARG A 210 14.40 2.21 3.15
CA ARG A 210 14.80 2.59 1.78
C ARG A 210 13.85 1.99 0.74
N GLU A 211 13.46 0.73 0.87
CA GLU A 211 12.48 0.09 -0.02
C GLU A 211 11.14 0.82 -0.01
N LEU A 212 10.64 1.20 1.17
CA LEU A 212 9.38 1.95 1.29
C LEU A 212 9.47 3.33 0.62
N LEU A 213 10.59 4.05 0.77
CA LEU A 213 10.80 5.34 0.13
C LEU A 213 10.87 5.21 -1.40
N ILE A 214 11.58 4.19 -1.89
CA ILE A 214 11.63 3.90 -3.33
C ILE A 214 10.22 3.59 -3.86
N LEU A 215 9.42 2.80 -3.14
CA LEU A 215 8.05 2.53 -3.52
C LEU A 215 7.19 3.80 -3.50
N ALA A 216 7.33 4.63 -2.47
CA ALA A 216 6.62 5.90 -2.38
C ALA A 216 6.96 6.81 -3.57
N ASP A 217 8.24 7.01 -3.87
CA ASP A 217 8.68 7.77 -5.04
C ASP A 217 8.12 7.19 -6.34
N PHE A 218 8.15 5.86 -6.48
CA PHE A 218 7.62 5.18 -7.65
C PHE A 218 6.12 5.42 -7.87
N ILE A 219 5.34 5.50 -6.79
CA ILE A 219 3.91 5.80 -6.84
C ILE A 219 3.65 7.21 -7.36
N TRP A 220 4.51 8.19 -7.00
CA TRP A 220 4.32 9.61 -7.31
C TRP A 220 4.97 10.09 -8.62
N GLN A 221 5.86 9.29 -9.23
CA GLN A 221 6.61 9.67 -10.45
C GLN A 221 5.75 9.86 -11.72
N HIS A 222 4.43 9.84 -11.64
CA HIS A 222 3.50 10.04 -12.76
C HIS A 222 2.57 11.24 -12.53
N LYS A 223 3.15 12.38 -12.17
CA LYS A 223 2.45 13.66 -12.27
C LYS A 223 2.70 14.32 -13.61
#